data_1fc76e9bee4a6598e907591fa6d9ac84
#
_entry.id   1fc76e9bee4a6598e907591fa6d9ac84
#
_cell.length_a   1.000
_cell.length_b   1.000
_cell.length_c   1.000
_cell.angle_alpha   90.00
_cell.angle_beta   90.00
_cell.angle_gamma   90.00
#
_symmetry.space_group_name_H-M   'P 1'
#
loop_
_entity.id
_entity.type
_entity.pdbx_description
1 polymer ?
#
loop_
_entity_poly.entity_id
_entity_poly.type
_entity_poly.pdbx_seq_one_letter_code
_entity_poly.pdbx_strand_id
1 'polypeptide(L)'
;YSSAASDVYKRQIILLTIMFCHLPIHGVVANTTTSLQLRQIADKKYYGEDFPEALVLYIKALEAATAEGNDSNYIACTGYIGNIYNTFGDNKSCMAYYLKGYRAAKRIGSIHLQTSFLNNIIICYTQMGNVKEAKHYYALLTTLPININKPVDQYYRIYAKAHIYAAEGKYDKAISEHRNALQFAIQKNMEPKYRLFQISEIGNIYVRANMPNEAIAMGDTCLSLARSIDNRELIVNAYGMLADAYSQLQLHDSARHYREMYFNLKDSVYNTNKFYNARYKLSEYENRKHESLVSQLNDQISFQTYVLVTVVCFTLLLLISSYIIYKKNRHLVQTQRLLIRKNEDLEERERQNHILLQQYLQQVEINEQSFVAETMDENLNDSSGKELCHDNIPTEDKIVCHDNIEKQLLNKINDVMEDMSVISNPDFCLQMLADMIQSNTNYVSRVINNSYNKNFKTLLNERRIREACHKLSDSENYVGYTMQVIYEEVGYKNASSFIRAFKKVYNMTPSEYQKLASKKE
;
A
#
# COMPACT_ATOMS: atom_id res chain seq x y z
N TYR A 1 26.45 -38.76 4.10
CA TYR A 1 25.80 -37.58 4.77
C TYR A 1 25.67 -36.31 3.90
N SER A 2 26.33 -36.25 2.73
CA SER A 2 26.28 -35.03 1.87
C SER A 2 25.06 -34.98 0.92
N SER A 3 24.44 -36.08 0.57
CA SER A 3 23.30 -36.09 -0.38
C SER A 3 21.96 -35.72 0.26
N ALA A 4 21.72 -36.11 1.50
CA ALA A 4 20.46 -35.82 2.21
C ALA A 4 20.31 -34.34 2.59
N ALA A 5 21.42 -33.64 2.88
CA ALA A 5 21.40 -32.20 3.14
C ALA A 5 21.09 -31.37 1.87
N SER A 6 21.58 -31.81 0.69
CA SER A 6 21.29 -31.19 -0.60
C SER A 6 19.80 -31.24 -1.00
N ASP A 7 19.12 -32.35 -0.69
CA ASP A 7 17.71 -32.53 -1.03
C ASP A 7 16.77 -31.74 -0.10
N VAL A 8 17.13 -31.55 1.15
CA VAL A 8 16.37 -30.68 2.08
C VAL A 8 16.47 -29.22 1.64
N TYR A 9 17.65 -28.74 1.22
CA TYR A 9 17.83 -27.38 0.70
C TYR A 9 17.05 -27.14 -0.61
N LYS A 10 17.05 -28.09 -1.53
CA LYS A 10 16.27 -27.99 -2.77
C LYS A 10 14.76 -27.91 -2.50
N ARG A 11 14.24 -28.71 -1.58
CA ARG A 11 12.82 -28.68 -1.19
C ARG A 11 12.43 -27.37 -0.49
N GLN A 12 13.31 -26.78 0.32
CA GLN A 12 13.07 -25.50 0.97
C GLN A 12 13.04 -24.32 -0.02
N ILE A 13 13.91 -24.33 -1.04
CA ILE A 13 13.93 -23.31 -2.09
C ILE A 13 12.67 -23.41 -2.96
N ILE A 14 12.22 -24.62 -3.29
CA ILE A 14 10.98 -24.83 -4.07
C ILE A 14 9.75 -24.39 -3.28
N LEU A 15 9.67 -24.65 -1.97
CA LEU A 15 8.57 -24.20 -1.11
C LEU A 15 8.53 -22.67 -0.98
N LEU A 16 9.67 -22.00 -0.88
CA LEU A 16 9.78 -20.55 -0.87
C LEU A 16 9.35 -19.94 -2.22
N THR A 17 9.73 -20.54 -3.34
CA THR A 17 9.34 -20.06 -4.67
C THR A 17 7.84 -20.21 -4.92
N ILE A 18 7.22 -21.30 -4.46
CA ILE A 18 5.77 -21.56 -4.55
C ILE A 18 4.98 -20.58 -3.66
N MET A 19 5.49 -20.22 -2.48
CA MET A 19 4.85 -19.26 -1.58
C MET A 19 4.84 -17.82 -2.13
N PHE A 20 5.83 -17.45 -2.96
CA PHE A 20 5.88 -16.14 -3.62
C PHE A 20 5.03 -16.05 -4.90
N CYS A 21 4.66 -17.18 -5.53
CA CYS A 21 3.86 -17.20 -6.75
C CYS A 21 2.33 -17.20 -6.53
N HIS A 22 1.85 -17.31 -5.30
CA HIS A 22 0.42 -17.34 -4.97
C HIS A 22 -0.07 -16.13 -4.17
N LEU A 23 0.31 -14.90 -4.61
CA LEU A 23 -0.45 -13.71 -4.20
C LEU A 23 -1.66 -13.60 -5.12
N PRO A 24 -2.90 -13.72 -4.63
CA PRO A 24 -4.07 -13.54 -5.46
C PRO A 24 -4.17 -12.07 -5.87
N ILE A 25 -3.97 -11.80 -7.16
CA ILE A 25 -4.42 -10.55 -7.77
C ILE A 25 -5.95 -10.64 -7.82
N HIS A 26 -6.61 -10.25 -6.77
CA HIS A 26 -8.06 -10.06 -6.77
C HIS A 26 -8.37 -8.79 -7.55
N GLY A 27 -8.54 -8.95 -8.86
CA GLY A 27 -9.25 -7.98 -9.67
C GLY A 27 -10.73 -8.00 -9.27
N VAL A 28 -11.14 -7.05 -8.47
CA VAL A 28 -12.57 -6.75 -8.27
C VAL A 28 -13.09 -6.21 -9.60
N VAL A 29 -13.80 -7.04 -10.37
CA VAL A 29 -14.60 -6.61 -11.50
C VAL A 29 -15.81 -5.89 -10.91
N ALA A 30 -15.64 -4.63 -10.56
CA ALA A 30 -16.74 -3.72 -10.34
C ALA A 30 -17.43 -3.51 -11.70
N ASN A 31 -18.76 -3.50 -11.72
CA ASN A 31 -19.60 -3.17 -12.87
C ASN A 31 -19.41 -1.66 -13.17
N THR A 32 -18.26 -1.29 -13.75
CA THR A 32 -17.88 0.10 -14.03
C THR A 32 -18.52 0.54 -15.33
N THR A 33 -19.23 1.65 -15.29
CA THR A 33 -19.75 2.33 -16.49
C THR A 33 -18.59 2.55 -17.47
N THR A 34 -18.72 2.10 -18.72
CA THR A 34 -17.64 2.18 -19.71
C THR A 34 -17.31 3.62 -20.09
N SER A 35 -16.08 3.87 -20.54
CA SER A 35 -15.66 5.20 -21.02
C SER A 35 -16.58 5.72 -22.14
N LEU A 36 -17.07 4.84 -22.99
CA LEU A 36 -18.01 5.18 -24.06
C LEU A 36 -19.36 5.66 -23.52
N GLN A 37 -19.94 4.96 -22.54
CA GLN A 37 -21.22 5.35 -21.92
C GLN A 37 -21.10 6.70 -21.22
N LEU A 38 -20.03 6.89 -20.42
CA LEU A 38 -19.78 8.18 -19.77
C LEU A 38 -19.62 9.31 -20.77
N ARG A 39 -18.87 9.08 -21.86
CA ARG A 39 -18.70 10.06 -22.93
C ARG A 39 -20.02 10.41 -23.61
N GLN A 40 -20.87 9.43 -23.93
CA GLN A 40 -22.17 9.67 -24.55
C GLN A 40 -23.10 10.54 -23.68
N ILE A 41 -23.05 10.35 -22.36
CA ILE A 41 -23.81 11.19 -21.42
C ILE A 41 -23.20 12.60 -21.39
N ALA A 42 -21.84 12.70 -21.37
CA ALA A 42 -21.14 13.98 -21.42
C ALA A 42 -21.43 14.74 -22.72
N ASP A 43 -21.46 14.05 -23.88
CA ASP A 43 -21.80 14.63 -25.18
C ASP A 43 -23.20 15.26 -25.14
N LYS A 44 -24.23 14.59 -24.58
CA LYS A 44 -25.58 15.15 -24.42
C LYS A 44 -25.59 16.41 -23.56
N LYS A 45 -24.80 16.44 -22.47
CA LYS A 45 -24.69 17.62 -21.62
C LYS A 45 -23.94 18.75 -22.32
N TYR A 46 -22.90 18.47 -23.07
CA TYR A 46 -22.13 19.43 -23.84
C TYR A 46 -22.98 20.12 -24.91
N TYR A 47 -23.71 19.34 -25.72
CA TYR A 47 -24.59 19.88 -26.73
C TYR A 47 -25.87 20.52 -26.17
N GLY A 48 -26.24 20.18 -24.93
CA GLY A 48 -27.29 20.86 -24.17
C GLY A 48 -26.79 22.09 -23.39
N GLU A 49 -25.56 22.54 -23.64
CA GLU A 49 -24.91 23.70 -23.01
C GLU A 49 -24.73 23.60 -21.49
N ASP A 50 -24.88 22.40 -20.90
CA ASP A 50 -24.53 22.16 -19.49
C ASP A 50 -23.03 21.82 -19.35
N PHE A 51 -22.20 22.79 -19.75
CA PHE A 51 -20.75 22.64 -19.77
C PHE A 51 -20.12 22.21 -18.43
N PRO A 52 -20.60 22.73 -17.27
CA PRO A 52 -20.06 22.29 -15.98
C PRO A 52 -20.26 20.81 -15.68
N GLU A 53 -21.45 20.26 -15.99
CA GLU A 53 -21.72 18.84 -15.80
C GLU A 53 -21.01 17.98 -16.86
N ALA A 54 -20.98 18.46 -18.11
CA ALA A 54 -20.22 17.83 -19.18
C ALA A 54 -18.74 17.69 -18.81
N LEU A 55 -18.13 18.72 -18.22
CA LEU A 55 -16.72 18.69 -17.78
C LEU A 55 -16.47 17.55 -16.78
N VAL A 56 -17.30 17.42 -15.76
CA VAL A 56 -17.19 16.35 -14.75
C VAL A 56 -17.30 14.98 -15.40
N LEU A 57 -18.26 14.81 -16.31
CA LEU A 57 -18.50 13.54 -16.99
C LEU A 57 -17.38 13.19 -17.98
N TYR A 58 -16.85 14.16 -18.74
CA TYR A 58 -15.71 13.94 -19.63
C TYR A 58 -14.44 13.58 -18.84
N ILE A 59 -14.20 14.16 -17.67
CA ILE A 59 -13.05 13.78 -16.85
C ILE A 59 -13.18 12.33 -16.35
N LYS A 60 -14.39 11.93 -15.90
CA LYS A 60 -14.65 10.52 -15.54
C LYS A 60 -14.50 9.57 -16.73
N ALA A 61 -14.99 9.98 -17.91
CA ALA A 61 -14.83 9.20 -19.14
C ALA A 61 -13.36 9.09 -19.57
N LEU A 62 -12.56 10.15 -19.37
CA LEU A 62 -11.13 10.17 -19.65
C LEU A 62 -10.36 9.20 -18.73
N GLU A 63 -10.71 9.15 -17.45
CA GLU A 63 -10.14 8.20 -16.49
C GLU A 63 -10.47 6.76 -16.87
N ALA A 64 -11.74 6.49 -17.18
CA ALA A 64 -12.18 5.18 -17.64
C ALA A 64 -11.48 4.77 -18.94
N ALA A 65 -11.38 5.69 -19.93
CA ALA A 65 -10.67 5.44 -21.19
C ALA A 65 -9.18 5.13 -20.98
N THR A 66 -8.57 5.78 -20.00
CA THR A 66 -7.16 5.50 -19.62
C THR A 66 -7.02 4.09 -19.05
N ALA A 67 -7.92 3.69 -18.16
CA ALA A 67 -7.93 2.35 -17.56
C ALA A 67 -8.24 1.25 -18.58
N GLU A 68 -9.14 1.53 -19.54
CA GLU A 68 -9.53 0.61 -20.63
C GLU A 68 -8.48 0.54 -21.75
N GLY A 69 -7.52 1.47 -21.81
CA GLY A 69 -6.62 1.62 -22.96
C GLY A 69 -7.33 2.10 -24.23
N ASN A 70 -8.46 2.78 -24.12
CA ASN A 70 -9.31 3.23 -25.24
C ASN A 70 -8.84 4.59 -25.76
N ASP A 71 -7.87 4.59 -26.67
CA ASP A 71 -7.31 5.80 -27.28
C ASP A 71 -8.36 6.69 -27.95
N SER A 72 -9.39 6.12 -28.58
CA SER A 72 -10.45 6.90 -29.26
C SER A 72 -11.24 7.76 -28.29
N ASN A 73 -11.73 7.17 -27.18
CA ASN A 73 -12.46 7.90 -26.15
C ASN A 73 -11.54 8.86 -25.40
N TYR A 74 -10.28 8.47 -25.13
CA TYR A 74 -9.29 9.34 -24.50
C TYR A 74 -9.08 10.63 -25.30
N ILE A 75 -8.87 10.51 -26.64
CA ILE A 75 -8.63 11.65 -27.53
C ILE A 75 -9.90 12.54 -27.60
N ALA A 76 -11.07 11.94 -27.76
CA ALA A 76 -12.32 12.70 -27.80
C ALA A 76 -12.54 13.49 -26.51
N CYS A 77 -12.40 12.84 -25.35
CA CYS A 77 -12.57 13.50 -24.04
C CYS A 77 -11.57 14.64 -23.84
N THR A 78 -10.28 14.45 -24.20
CA THR A 78 -9.28 15.53 -24.08
C THR A 78 -9.64 16.73 -24.94
N GLY A 79 -10.20 16.52 -26.13
CA GLY A 79 -10.67 17.60 -27.02
C GLY A 79 -11.82 18.40 -26.40
N TYR A 80 -12.87 17.72 -25.94
CA TYR A 80 -14.03 18.39 -25.34
C TYR A 80 -13.70 19.08 -24.02
N ILE A 81 -12.88 18.48 -23.17
CA ILE A 81 -12.40 19.12 -21.93
C ILE A 81 -11.62 20.39 -22.28
N GLY A 82 -10.71 20.33 -23.27
CA GLY A 82 -9.98 21.49 -23.74
C GLY A 82 -10.93 22.58 -24.26
N ASN A 83 -11.95 22.24 -25.04
CA ASN A 83 -12.94 23.18 -25.53
C ASN A 83 -13.71 23.87 -24.38
N ILE A 84 -14.16 23.10 -23.38
CA ILE A 84 -14.85 23.68 -22.22
C ILE A 84 -13.94 24.67 -21.49
N TYR A 85 -12.68 24.31 -21.19
CA TYR A 85 -11.75 25.24 -20.54
C TYR A 85 -11.49 26.49 -21.39
N ASN A 86 -11.40 26.34 -22.73
CA ASN A 86 -11.25 27.47 -23.65
C ASN A 86 -12.46 28.41 -23.60
N THR A 87 -13.68 27.88 -23.58
CA THR A 87 -14.95 28.64 -23.47
C THR A 87 -14.97 29.51 -22.18
N PHE A 88 -14.42 29.01 -21.09
CA PHE A 88 -14.33 29.74 -19.82
C PHE A 88 -13.02 30.56 -19.65
N GLY A 89 -12.16 30.60 -20.66
CA GLY A 89 -10.93 31.41 -20.66
C GLY A 89 -9.80 30.84 -19.80
N ASP A 90 -9.90 29.58 -19.35
CA ASP A 90 -8.78 28.91 -18.65
C ASP A 90 -7.75 28.37 -19.65
N ASN A 91 -6.96 29.28 -20.20
CA ASN A 91 -5.98 28.97 -21.22
C ASN A 91 -4.92 27.94 -20.76
N LYS A 92 -4.59 27.89 -19.47
CA LYS A 92 -3.62 26.93 -18.92
C LYS A 92 -4.15 25.52 -18.97
N SER A 93 -5.35 25.28 -18.48
CA SER A 93 -5.99 23.97 -18.49
C SER A 93 -6.34 23.53 -19.92
N CYS A 94 -6.89 24.43 -20.73
CA CYS A 94 -7.18 24.22 -22.15
C CYS A 94 -5.94 23.70 -22.90
N MET A 95 -4.81 24.39 -22.82
CA MET A 95 -3.56 24.01 -23.45
C MET A 95 -3.06 22.63 -22.98
N ALA A 96 -3.14 22.36 -21.67
CA ALA A 96 -2.71 21.07 -21.14
C ALA A 96 -3.48 19.89 -21.74
N TYR A 97 -4.81 20.04 -21.91
CA TYR A 97 -5.65 19.01 -22.50
C TYR A 97 -5.46 18.88 -24.00
N TYR A 98 -5.34 19.98 -24.73
CA TYR A 98 -5.05 19.91 -26.18
C TYR A 98 -3.70 19.25 -26.48
N LEU A 99 -2.67 19.54 -25.68
CA LEU A 99 -1.36 18.86 -25.81
C LEU A 99 -1.44 17.37 -25.51
N LYS A 100 -2.24 16.95 -24.49
CA LYS A 100 -2.50 15.53 -24.21
C LYS A 100 -3.17 14.85 -25.42
N GLY A 101 -4.22 15.46 -25.96
CA GLY A 101 -4.94 14.96 -27.13
C GLY A 101 -4.06 14.89 -28.37
N TYR A 102 -3.25 15.92 -28.64
CA TYR A 102 -2.30 15.94 -29.76
C TYR A 102 -1.28 14.78 -29.67
N ARG A 103 -0.70 14.55 -28.47
CA ARG A 103 0.25 13.45 -28.27
C ARG A 103 -0.40 12.09 -28.51
N ALA A 104 -1.62 11.90 -28.05
CA ALA A 104 -2.38 10.67 -28.28
C ALA A 104 -2.75 10.50 -29.77
N ALA A 105 -3.21 11.56 -30.44
CA ALA A 105 -3.47 11.55 -31.89
C ALA A 105 -2.22 11.22 -32.71
N LYS A 106 -1.05 11.71 -32.30
CA LYS A 106 0.25 11.38 -32.91
C LYS A 106 0.59 9.92 -32.70
N ARG A 107 0.38 9.37 -31.50
CA ARG A 107 0.65 7.96 -31.18
C ARG A 107 -0.15 7.00 -32.04
N ILE A 108 -1.44 7.30 -32.31
CA ILE A 108 -2.30 6.47 -33.19
C ILE A 108 -2.13 6.79 -34.68
N GLY A 109 -1.26 7.73 -35.06
CA GLY A 109 -1.02 8.10 -36.45
C GLY A 109 -2.16 8.85 -37.16
N SER A 110 -3.15 9.37 -36.43
CA SER A 110 -4.31 10.06 -37.03
C SER A 110 -3.98 11.50 -37.41
N ILE A 111 -3.70 11.73 -38.70
CA ILE A 111 -3.41 13.06 -39.25
C ILE A 111 -4.55 14.05 -39.00
N HIS A 112 -5.80 13.62 -39.19
CA HIS A 112 -6.97 14.45 -38.97
C HIS A 112 -7.06 14.98 -37.53
N LEU A 113 -6.89 14.10 -36.54
CA LEU A 113 -6.93 14.49 -35.11
C LEU A 113 -5.72 15.37 -34.75
N GLN A 114 -4.53 15.08 -35.27
CA GLN A 114 -3.37 15.94 -35.09
C GLN A 114 -3.63 17.34 -35.64
N THR A 115 -4.22 17.46 -36.84
CA THR A 115 -4.60 18.74 -37.46
C THR A 115 -5.57 19.51 -36.59
N SER A 116 -6.61 18.86 -36.09
CA SER A 116 -7.61 19.46 -35.22
C SER A 116 -7.00 20.00 -33.92
N PHE A 117 -6.19 19.20 -33.21
CA PHE A 117 -5.56 19.65 -31.99
C PHE A 117 -4.53 20.76 -32.22
N LEU A 118 -3.73 20.68 -33.28
CA LEU A 118 -2.77 21.74 -33.63
C LEU A 118 -3.49 23.07 -33.92
N ASN A 119 -4.62 23.02 -34.63
CA ASN A 119 -5.44 24.21 -34.85
C ASN A 119 -5.88 24.83 -33.50
N ASN A 120 -6.41 24.03 -32.58
CA ASN A 120 -6.86 24.52 -31.28
C ASN A 120 -5.69 25.06 -30.43
N ILE A 121 -4.52 24.41 -30.46
CA ILE A 121 -3.30 24.87 -29.78
C ILE A 121 -2.87 26.23 -30.33
N ILE A 122 -2.89 26.43 -31.66
CA ILE A 122 -2.52 27.69 -32.30
C ILE A 122 -3.46 28.80 -31.87
N ILE A 123 -4.79 28.54 -31.88
CA ILE A 123 -5.79 29.50 -31.42
C ILE A 123 -5.58 29.87 -29.96
N CYS A 124 -5.33 28.90 -29.10
CA CYS A 124 -5.09 29.15 -27.68
C CYS A 124 -3.83 30.02 -27.48
N TYR A 125 -2.74 29.79 -28.21
CA TYR A 125 -1.55 30.67 -28.15
C TYR A 125 -1.82 32.06 -28.70
N THR A 126 -2.62 32.22 -29.77
CA THR A 126 -2.99 33.56 -30.28
C THR A 126 -3.85 34.33 -29.28
N GLN A 127 -4.77 33.69 -28.59
CA GLN A 127 -5.56 34.29 -27.51
C GLN A 127 -4.72 34.73 -26.31
N MET A 128 -3.64 33.98 -26.03
CA MET A 128 -2.66 34.33 -24.99
C MET A 128 -1.66 35.43 -25.42
N GLY A 129 -1.73 35.89 -26.67
CA GLY A 129 -0.78 36.85 -27.22
C GLY A 129 0.59 36.27 -27.57
N ASN A 130 0.77 34.93 -27.46
CA ASN A 130 2.05 34.27 -27.74
C ASN A 130 2.14 33.86 -29.21
N VAL A 131 2.34 34.87 -30.05
CA VAL A 131 2.43 34.71 -31.54
C VAL A 131 3.61 33.84 -31.95
N LYS A 132 4.71 33.85 -31.17
CA LYS A 132 5.91 33.04 -31.47
C LYS A 132 5.59 31.55 -31.45
N GLU A 133 4.96 31.09 -30.37
CA GLU A 133 4.57 29.70 -30.23
C GLU A 133 3.43 29.33 -31.20
N ALA A 134 2.48 30.22 -31.44
CA ALA A 134 1.45 29.99 -32.45
C ALA A 134 2.05 29.70 -33.82
N LYS A 135 3.07 30.45 -34.25
CA LYS A 135 3.83 30.24 -35.51
C LYS A 135 4.59 28.92 -35.51
N HIS A 136 5.21 28.57 -34.37
CA HIS A 136 5.90 27.29 -34.23
C HIS A 136 4.95 26.11 -34.50
N TYR A 137 3.80 26.09 -33.84
CA TYR A 137 2.79 25.04 -34.02
C TYR A 137 2.14 25.10 -35.41
N TYR A 138 2.00 26.28 -36.01
CA TYR A 138 1.53 26.43 -37.37
C TYR A 138 2.52 25.82 -38.39
N ALA A 139 3.81 26.05 -38.24
CA ALA A 139 4.82 25.39 -39.05
C ALA A 139 4.69 23.85 -38.96
N LEU A 140 4.48 23.32 -37.74
CA LEU A 140 4.25 21.89 -37.56
C LEU A 140 2.95 21.43 -38.23
N LEU A 141 1.86 22.20 -38.16
CA LEU A 141 0.58 21.91 -38.81
C LEU A 141 0.78 21.82 -40.35
N THR A 142 1.59 22.68 -40.95
CA THR A 142 1.83 22.70 -42.40
C THR A 142 2.70 21.55 -42.90
N THR A 143 3.47 20.87 -42.03
CA THR A 143 4.22 19.66 -42.39
C THR A 143 3.36 18.41 -42.51
N LEU A 144 2.17 18.39 -41.90
CA LEU A 144 1.28 17.24 -42.00
C LEU A 144 0.73 17.08 -43.42
N PRO A 145 0.55 15.85 -43.94
CA PRO A 145 -0.06 15.66 -45.26
C PRO A 145 -1.53 16.15 -45.26
N ILE A 146 -1.97 16.64 -46.44
CA ILE A 146 -3.38 17.04 -46.61
C ILE A 146 -4.21 15.82 -46.99
N ASN A 147 -5.26 15.56 -46.26
CA ASN A 147 -6.24 14.54 -46.64
C ASN A 147 -7.35 15.20 -47.50
N ILE A 148 -7.30 14.94 -48.81
CA ILE A 148 -8.25 15.48 -49.78
C ILE A 148 -9.71 15.10 -49.44
N ASN A 149 -9.89 13.93 -48.82
CA ASN A 149 -11.23 13.45 -48.43
C ASN A 149 -11.73 14.07 -47.11
N LYS A 150 -10.92 14.89 -46.45
CA LYS A 150 -11.28 15.61 -45.23
C LYS A 150 -11.05 17.12 -45.41
N PRO A 151 -12.02 17.85 -46.05
CA PRO A 151 -11.87 19.29 -46.31
C PRO A 151 -11.60 20.10 -45.04
N VAL A 152 -12.08 19.64 -43.89
CA VAL A 152 -11.87 20.30 -42.60
C VAL A 152 -10.37 20.44 -42.24
N ASP A 153 -9.52 19.55 -42.67
CA ASP A 153 -8.07 19.64 -42.38
C ASP A 153 -7.44 20.83 -43.11
N GLN A 154 -7.86 21.11 -44.37
CA GLN A 154 -7.42 22.28 -45.10
C GLN A 154 -8.06 23.57 -44.54
N TYR A 155 -9.33 23.51 -44.18
CA TYR A 155 -10.02 24.61 -43.49
C TYR A 155 -9.29 25.05 -42.23
N TYR A 156 -8.88 24.13 -41.35
CA TYR A 156 -8.15 24.46 -40.14
C TYR A 156 -6.80 25.14 -40.41
N ARG A 157 -6.11 24.82 -41.49
CA ARG A 157 -4.86 25.51 -41.84
C ARG A 157 -5.09 26.97 -42.22
N ILE A 158 -6.15 27.26 -43.03
CA ILE A 158 -6.52 28.62 -43.38
C ILE A 158 -6.96 29.38 -42.13
N TYR A 159 -7.77 28.76 -41.31
CA TYR A 159 -8.31 29.32 -40.08
C TYR A 159 -7.19 29.67 -39.09
N ALA A 160 -6.27 28.75 -38.80
CA ALA A 160 -5.13 29.00 -37.95
C ALA A 160 -4.23 30.14 -38.43
N LYS A 161 -4.01 30.25 -39.77
CA LYS A 161 -3.24 31.33 -40.36
C LYS A 161 -3.90 32.69 -40.16
N ALA A 162 -5.24 32.75 -40.32
CA ALA A 162 -6.00 33.95 -40.08
C ALA A 162 -5.87 34.44 -38.63
N HIS A 163 -5.99 33.54 -37.64
CA HIS A 163 -5.80 33.88 -36.25
C HIS A 163 -4.42 34.39 -35.91
N ILE A 164 -3.36 33.85 -36.54
CA ILE A 164 -2.00 34.36 -36.35
C ILE A 164 -1.90 35.81 -36.89
N TYR A 165 -2.44 36.09 -38.09
CA TYR A 165 -2.45 37.47 -38.61
C TYR A 165 -3.23 38.42 -37.70
N ALA A 166 -4.38 37.99 -37.17
CA ALA A 166 -5.17 38.80 -36.24
C ALA A 166 -4.40 39.10 -34.93
N ALA A 167 -3.65 38.10 -34.42
CA ALA A 167 -2.81 38.28 -33.23
C ALA A 167 -1.57 39.16 -33.50
N GLU A 168 -1.09 39.23 -34.73
CA GLU A 168 -0.04 40.16 -35.17
C GLU A 168 -0.54 41.60 -35.40
N GLY A 169 -1.87 41.87 -35.29
CA GLY A 169 -2.45 43.14 -35.66
C GLY A 169 -2.57 43.39 -37.14
N LYS A 170 -2.31 42.40 -38.01
CA LYS A 170 -2.42 42.48 -39.47
C LYS A 170 -3.84 42.19 -39.91
N TYR A 171 -4.77 43.10 -39.54
CA TYR A 171 -6.19 42.87 -39.66
C TYR A 171 -6.67 42.61 -41.09
N ASP A 172 -6.15 43.37 -42.10
CA ASP A 172 -6.54 43.16 -43.51
C ASP A 172 -6.20 41.77 -43.99
N LYS A 173 -5.00 41.28 -43.63
CA LYS A 173 -4.58 39.90 -43.95
C LYS A 173 -5.41 38.85 -43.23
N ALA A 174 -5.75 39.10 -41.98
CA ALA A 174 -6.61 38.21 -41.19
C ALA A 174 -8.00 38.11 -41.82
N ILE A 175 -8.64 39.24 -42.15
CA ILE A 175 -9.94 39.29 -42.81
C ILE A 175 -9.88 38.55 -44.16
N SER A 176 -8.84 38.78 -44.94
CA SER A 176 -8.65 38.07 -46.24
C SER A 176 -8.63 36.56 -46.04
N GLU A 177 -7.82 36.05 -45.07
CA GLU A 177 -7.74 34.60 -44.84
C GLU A 177 -9.06 34.04 -44.23
N HIS A 178 -9.76 34.78 -43.36
CA HIS A 178 -11.10 34.37 -42.89
C HIS A 178 -12.11 34.31 -44.02
N ARG A 179 -12.09 35.26 -44.99
CA ARG A 179 -12.91 35.20 -46.19
C ARG A 179 -12.54 34.01 -47.09
N ASN A 180 -11.25 33.68 -47.22
CA ASN A 180 -10.83 32.49 -47.92
C ASN A 180 -11.36 31.21 -47.25
N ALA A 181 -11.31 31.13 -45.92
CA ALA A 181 -11.89 30.01 -45.15
C ALA A 181 -13.41 29.93 -45.31
N LEU A 182 -14.11 31.05 -45.30
CA LEU A 182 -15.55 31.13 -45.53
C LEU A 182 -15.93 30.63 -46.94
N GLN A 183 -15.24 31.12 -47.95
CA GLN A 183 -15.45 30.69 -49.34
C GLN A 183 -15.13 29.20 -49.50
N PHE A 184 -14.05 28.73 -48.92
CA PHE A 184 -13.71 27.30 -48.90
C PHE A 184 -14.77 26.45 -48.26
N ALA A 185 -15.34 26.87 -47.10
CA ALA A 185 -16.42 26.17 -46.41
C ALA A 185 -17.72 26.12 -47.27
N ILE A 186 -18.01 27.19 -48.02
CA ILE A 186 -19.13 27.23 -48.96
C ILE A 186 -18.90 26.27 -50.12
N GLN A 187 -17.76 26.36 -50.79
CA GLN A 187 -17.40 25.51 -51.95
C GLN A 187 -17.38 24.02 -51.64
N LYS A 188 -16.96 23.66 -50.41
CA LYS A 188 -16.90 22.26 -49.93
C LYS A 188 -18.19 21.82 -49.26
N ASN A 189 -19.26 22.63 -49.28
CA ASN A 189 -20.54 22.37 -48.62
C ASN A 189 -20.35 21.85 -47.15
N MET A 190 -19.49 22.54 -46.40
CA MET A 190 -19.23 22.20 -45.00
C MET A 190 -20.43 22.58 -44.14
N GLU A 191 -20.54 21.96 -42.94
CA GLU A 191 -21.62 22.29 -42.01
C GLU A 191 -21.75 23.80 -41.75
N PRO A 192 -22.97 24.33 -41.57
CA PRO A 192 -23.22 25.76 -41.39
C PRO A 192 -22.38 26.43 -40.31
N LYS A 193 -22.02 25.71 -39.25
CA LYS A 193 -21.18 26.22 -38.16
C LYS A 193 -19.82 26.74 -38.65
N TYR A 194 -19.18 26.10 -39.65
CA TYR A 194 -17.85 26.52 -40.16
C TYR A 194 -17.93 27.89 -40.86
N ARG A 195 -19.07 28.17 -41.55
CA ARG A 195 -19.31 29.47 -42.16
C ARG A 195 -19.57 30.53 -41.10
N LEU A 196 -20.40 30.18 -40.13
CA LEU A 196 -20.82 31.10 -39.07
C LEU A 196 -19.64 31.52 -38.18
N PHE A 197 -18.72 30.60 -37.87
CA PHE A 197 -17.48 30.93 -37.18
C PHE A 197 -16.64 31.98 -37.93
N GLN A 198 -16.55 31.87 -39.28
CA GLN A 198 -15.80 32.86 -40.05
C GLN A 198 -16.45 34.25 -40.05
N ILE A 199 -17.78 34.32 -40.11
CA ILE A 199 -18.55 35.57 -40.05
C ILE A 199 -18.34 36.23 -38.69
N SER A 200 -18.40 35.44 -37.61
CA SER A 200 -18.17 35.92 -36.25
C SER A 200 -16.73 36.45 -36.08
N GLU A 201 -15.72 35.72 -36.57
CA GLU A 201 -14.32 36.15 -36.44
C GLU A 201 -14.03 37.41 -37.28
N ILE A 202 -14.53 37.51 -38.50
CA ILE A 202 -14.40 38.72 -39.32
C ILE A 202 -14.98 39.94 -38.59
N GLY A 203 -16.18 39.78 -37.99
CA GLY A 203 -16.80 40.85 -37.23
C GLY A 203 -16.01 41.25 -36.00
N ASN A 204 -15.49 40.28 -35.23
CA ASN A 204 -14.62 40.54 -34.09
C ASN A 204 -13.33 41.28 -34.50
N ILE A 205 -12.78 40.97 -35.69
CA ILE A 205 -11.62 41.66 -36.21
C ILE A 205 -11.96 43.10 -36.60
N TYR A 206 -13.12 43.34 -37.18
CA TYR A 206 -13.60 44.69 -37.47
C TYR A 206 -13.74 45.54 -36.20
N VAL A 207 -14.27 44.97 -35.11
CA VAL A 207 -14.32 45.67 -33.81
C VAL A 207 -12.90 46.04 -33.38
N ARG A 208 -11.94 45.09 -33.43
CA ARG A 208 -10.53 45.32 -33.04
C ARG A 208 -9.80 46.30 -33.96
N ALA A 209 -10.19 46.37 -35.21
CA ALA A 209 -9.68 47.31 -36.21
C ALA A 209 -10.31 48.69 -36.14
N ASN A 210 -11.22 48.91 -35.18
CA ASN A 210 -12.03 50.15 -35.04
C ASN A 210 -12.82 50.49 -36.32
N MET A 211 -13.46 49.48 -36.91
CA MET A 211 -14.33 49.55 -38.10
C MET A 211 -15.77 49.17 -37.71
N PRO A 212 -16.46 50.01 -36.91
CA PRO A 212 -17.70 49.63 -36.27
C PRO A 212 -18.88 49.39 -37.24
N ASN A 213 -18.96 50.07 -38.36
CA ASN A 213 -20.04 49.87 -39.33
C ASN A 213 -19.97 48.49 -39.98
N GLU A 214 -18.79 48.07 -40.35
CA GLU A 214 -18.53 46.72 -40.86
C GLU A 214 -18.74 45.64 -39.79
N ALA A 215 -18.39 45.93 -38.55
CA ALA A 215 -18.65 45.05 -37.41
C ALA A 215 -20.15 44.86 -37.17
N ILE A 216 -20.94 45.92 -37.24
CA ILE A 216 -22.41 45.84 -37.12
C ILE A 216 -23.01 44.95 -38.23
N ALA A 217 -22.60 45.17 -39.49
CA ALA A 217 -23.08 44.37 -40.61
C ALA A 217 -22.78 42.86 -40.42
N MET A 218 -21.59 42.54 -39.92
CA MET A 218 -21.21 41.17 -39.60
C MET A 218 -21.95 40.62 -38.37
N GLY A 219 -22.14 41.44 -37.35
CA GLY A 219 -22.91 41.10 -36.15
C GLY A 219 -24.36 40.75 -36.43
N ASP A 220 -25.05 41.57 -37.25
CA ASP A 220 -26.41 41.30 -37.67
C ASP A 220 -26.53 40.02 -38.53
N THR A 221 -25.57 39.82 -39.43
CA THR A 221 -25.49 38.59 -40.24
C THR A 221 -25.27 37.37 -39.35
N CYS A 222 -24.30 37.46 -38.40
CA CYS A 222 -24.00 36.41 -37.43
C CYS A 222 -25.25 36.08 -36.57
N LEU A 223 -25.92 37.12 -36.05
CA LEU A 223 -27.11 36.98 -35.22
C LEU A 223 -28.25 36.27 -35.96
N SER A 224 -28.52 36.70 -37.20
CA SER A 224 -29.56 36.09 -38.05
C SER A 224 -29.30 34.61 -38.31
N LEU A 225 -28.09 34.28 -38.72
CA LEU A 225 -27.69 32.90 -39.01
C LEU A 225 -27.62 32.03 -37.74
N ALA A 226 -27.09 32.57 -36.64
CA ALA A 226 -26.98 31.84 -35.38
C ALA A 226 -28.37 31.49 -34.82
N ARG A 227 -29.36 32.40 -34.96
CA ARG A 227 -30.76 32.13 -34.61
C ARG A 227 -31.39 31.04 -35.48
N SER A 228 -31.06 30.99 -36.78
CA SER A 228 -31.62 29.99 -37.71
C SER A 228 -31.19 28.55 -37.40
N ILE A 229 -30.08 28.38 -36.72
CA ILE A 229 -29.53 27.06 -36.30
C ILE A 229 -29.56 26.85 -34.78
N ASP A 230 -30.22 27.75 -34.03
CA ASP A 230 -30.35 27.74 -32.57
C ASP A 230 -29.01 27.63 -31.83
N ASN A 231 -27.98 28.31 -32.35
CA ASN A 231 -26.63 28.32 -31.73
C ASN A 231 -26.54 29.51 -30.77
N ARG A 232 -26.83 29.27 -29.50
CA ARG A 232 -26.89 30.31 -28.44
C ARG A 232 -25.49 30.90 -28.14
N GLU A 233 -24.40 30.11 -28.24
CA GLU A 233 -23.03 30.59 -28.07
C GLU A 233 -22.67 31.69 -29.10
N LEU A 234 -23.02 31.47 -30.37
CA LEU A 234 -22.75 32.46 -31.40
C LEU A 234 -23.71 33.65 -31.34
N ILE A 235 -24.94 33.47 -30.78
CA ILE A 235 -25.82 34.58 -30.45
C ILE A 235 -25.20 35.48 -29.38
N VAL A 236 -24.61 34.87 -28.31
CA VAL A 236 -23.88 35.64 -27.28
C VAL A 236 -22.74 36.42 -27.91
N ASN A 237 -21.93 35.78 -28.79
CA ASN A 237 -20.81 36.45 -29.45
C ASN A 237 -21.27 37.61 -30.33
N ALA A 238 -22.40 37.45 -31.09
CA ALA A 238 -22.95 38.50 -31.90
C ALA A 238 -23.45 39.68 -31.07
N TYR A 239 -24.12 39.43 -29.93
CA TYR A 239 -24.52 40.52 -29.03
C TYR A 239 -23.33 41.27 -28.45
N GLY A 240 -22.24 40.56 -28.04
CA GLY A 240 -21.02 41.18 -27.58
C GLY A 240 -20.40 42.08 -28.66
N MET A 241 -20.26 41.56 -29.88
CA MET A 241 -19.78 42.29 -31.04
C MET A 241 -20.56 43.55 -31.34
N LEU A 242 -21.91 43.44 -31.39
CA LEU A 242 -22.79 44.58 -31.62
C LEU A 242 -22.69 45.61 -30.51
N ALA A 243 -22.67 45.19 -29.25
CA ALA A 243 -22.49 46.09 -28.11
C ALA A 243 -21.17 46.89 -28.20
N ASP A 244 -20.07 46.25 -28.56
CA ASP A 244 -18.78 46.90 -28.69
C ASP A 244 -18.72 47.83 -29.92
N ALA A 245 -19.26 47.42 -31.06
CA ALA A 245 -19.33 48.21 -32.25
C ALA A 245 -20.19 49.49 -32.06
N TYR A 246 -21.37 49.36 -31.45
CA TYR A 246 -22.20 50.52 -31.12
C TYR A 246 -21.55 51.44 -30.08
N SER A 247 -20.78 50.88 -29.15
CA SER A 247 -20.01 51.68 -28.19
C SER A 247 -18.93 52.51 -28.88
N GLN A 248 -18.24 51.94 -29.91
CA GLN A 248 -17.25 52.70 -30.71
C GLN A 248 -17.88 53.85 -31.46
N LEU A 249 -19.13 53.72 -31.91
CA LEU A 249 -19.90 54.79 -32.53
C LEU A 249 -20.50 55.81 -31.54
N GLN A 250 -20.28 55.61 -30.22
CA GLN A 250 -20.89 56.39 -29.15
C GLN A 250 -22.44 56.34 -29.13
N LEU A 251 -23.03 55.35 -29.73
CA LEU A 251 -24.48 55.09 -29.73
C LEU A 251 -24.86 54.32 -28.46
N HIS A 252 -24.90 55.10 -27.33
CA HIS A 252 -24.99 54.52 -25.98
C HIS A 252 -26.21 53.68 -25.71
N ASP A 253 -27.38 54.03 -26.27
CA ASP A 253 -28.61 53.27 -26.06
C ASP A 253 -28.57 51.92 -26.76
N SER A 254 -28.12 51.86 -28.00
CA SER A 254 -27.92 50.60 -28.73
C SER A 254 -26.85 49.73 -28.07
N ALA A 255 -25.73 50.35 -27.68
CA ALA A 255 -24.64 49.63 -26.96
C ALA A 255 -25.15 49.03 -25.65
N ARG A 256 -25.95 49.77 -24.86
CA ARG A 256 -26.57 49.31 -23.63
C ARG A 256 -27.52 48.15 -23.90
N HIS A 257 -28.42 48.30 -24.89
CA HIS A 257 -29.40 47.27 -25.27
C HIS A 257 -28.70 45.93 -25.58
N TYR A 258 -27.74 45.93 -26.50
CA TYR A 258 -27.01 44.70 -26.85
C TYR A 258 -26.13 44.16 -25.71
N ARG A 259 -25.63 45.03 -24.85
CA ARG A 259 -24.84 44.62 -23.66
C ARG A 259 -25.72 43.92 -22.62
N GLU A 260 -26.92 44.37 -22.40
CA GLU A 260 -27.93 43.69 -21.55
C GLU A 260 -28.30 42.32 -22.12
N MET A 261 -28.57 42.23 -23.43
CA MET A 261 -28.84 40.96 -24.10
C MET A 261 -27.66 40.00 -24.00
N TYR A 262 -26.42 40.51 -24.15
CA TYR A 262 -25.21 39.75 -24.00
C TYR A 262 -25.08 39.13 -22.59
N PHE A 263 -25.22 39.94 -21.54
CA PHE A 263 -25.04 39.45 -20.16
C PHE A 263 -26.15 38.46 -19.76
N ASN A 264 -27.42 38.76 -20.12
CA ASN A 264 -28.54 37.88 -19.81
C ASN A 264 -28.38 36.49 -20.47
N LEU A 265 -28.02 36.47 -21.74
CA LEU A 265 -27.86 35.20 -22.45
C LEU A 265 -26.56 34.48 -22.03
N LYS A 266 -25.48 35.23 -21.86
CA LYS A 266 -24.17 34.69 -21.42
C LYS A 266 -24.29 33.97 -20.09
N ASP A 267 -24.95 34.55 -19.10
CA ASP A 267 -25.11 33.90 -17.78
C ASP A 267 -25.96 32.61 -17.89
N SER A 268 -26.98 32.63 -18.78
CA SER A 268 -27.79 31.44 -19.05
C SER A 268 -26.98 30.31 -19.76
N VAL A 269 -26.12 30.65 -20.74
CA VAL A 269 -25.39 29.68 -21.55
C VAL A 269 -24.16 29.14 -20.79
N TYR A 270 -23.40 30.04 -20.18
CA TYR A 270 -22.09 29.62 -19.61
C TYR A 270 -22.17 29.25 -18.13
N ASN A 271 -23.14 29.80 -17.36
CA ASN A 271 -23.31 29.53 -15.93
C ASN A 271 -21.95 29.48 -15.17
N THR A 272 -21.26 30.61 -15.21
CA THR A 272 -19.88 30.72 -14.73
C THR A 272 -19.70 30.25 -13.27
N ASN A 273 -20.67 30.56 -12.40
CA ASN A 273 -20.64 30.12 -11.01
C ASN A 273 -20.70 28.60 -10.88
N LYS A 274 -21.56 27.94 -11.68
CA LYS A 274 -21.68 26.48 -11.69
C LYS A 274 -20.38 25.84 -12.21
N PHE A 275 -19.75 26.48 -13.21
CA PHE A 275 -18.45 26.02 -13.72
C PHE A 275 -17.34 26.08 -12.66
N TYR A 276 -17.18 27.20 -11.96
CA TYR A 276 -16.16 27.30 -10.90
C TYR A 276 -16.44 26.35 -9.75
N ASN A 277 -17.72 26.13 -9.39
CA ASN A 277 -18.09 25.13 -8.39
C ASN A 277 -17.77 23.70 -8.85
N ALA A 278 -18.04 23.37 -10.11
CA ALA A 278 -17.69 22.07 -10.67
C ALA A 278 -16.17 21.87 -10.68
N ARG A 279 -15.41 22.89 -11.08
CA ARG A 279 -13.93 22.88 -11.08
C ARG A 279 -13.38 22.73 -9.67
N TYR A 280 -13.94 23.42 -8.68
CA TYR A 280 -13.53 23.27 -7.28
C TYR A 280 -13.74 21.83 -6.80
N LYS A 281 -14.92 21.26 -7.04
CA LYS A 281 -15.21 19.86 -6.69
C LYS A 281 -14.29 18.86 -7.40
N LEU A 282 -13.93 19.11 -8.65
CA LEU A 282 -12.97 18.30 -9.38
C LEU A 282 -11.58 18.36 -8.76
N SER A 283 -11.12 19.58 -8.42
CA SER A 283 -9.83 19.75 -7.73
C SER A 283 -9.80 19.03 -6.37
N GLU A 284 -10.89 19.09 -5.61
CA GLU A 284 -11.04 18.36 -4.35
C GLU A 284 -11.02 16.83 -4.56
N TYR A 285 -11.66 16.37 -5.61
CA TYR A 285 -11.64 14.94 -5.98
C TYR A 285 -10.24 14.49 -6.40
N GLU A 286 -9.55 15.27 -7.23
CA GLU A 286 -8.17 14.99 -7.65
C GLU A 286 -7.21 14.96 -6.45
N ASN A 287 -7.33 15.92 -5.54
CA ASN A 287 -6.53 15.96 -4.32
C ASN A 287 -6.76 14.73 -3.44
N ARG A 288 -8.02 14.35 -3.18
CA ARG A 288 -8.34 13.13 -2.43
C ARG A 288 -7.80 11.86 -3.09
N LYS A 289 -7.87 11.80 -4.43
CA LYS A 289 -7.30 10.69 -5.19
C LYS A 289 -5.77 10.62 -5.07
N HIS A 290 -5.11 11.78 -5.13
CA HIS A 290 -3.67 11.87 -4.90
C HIS A 290 -3.27 11.46 -3.48
N GLU A 291 -4.00 11.92 -2.47
CA GLU A 291 -3.77 11.53 -1.07
C GLU A 291 -3.95 10.01 -0.88
N SER A 292 -5.01 9.43 -1.44
CA SER A 292 -5.25 7.99 -1.43
C SER A 292 -4.13 7.21 -2.13
N LEU A 293 -3.68 7.68 -3.29
CA LEU A 293 -2.56 7.05 -4.02
C LEU A 293 -1.25 7.14 -3.24
N VAL A 294 -0.96 8.29 -2.65
CA VAL A 294 0.24 8.48 -1.80
C VAL A 294 0.17 7.56 -0.59
N SER A 295 -1.00 7.43 0.06
CA SER A 295 -1.19 6.48 1.17
C SER A 295 -0.92 5.04 0.72
N GLN A 296 -1.51 4.60 -0.40
CA GLN A 296 -1.29 3.25 -0.93
C GLN A 296 0.19 2.98 -1.28
N LEU A 297 0.87 3.97 -1.88
CA LEU A 297 2.29 3.86 -2.18
C LEU A 297 3.15 3.77 -0.91
N ASN A 298 2.82 4.55 0.11
CA ASN A 298 3.51 4.49 1.40
C ASN A 298 3.31 3.14 2.09
N ASP A 299 2.09 2.59 2.06
CA ASP A 299 1.80 1.26 2.59
C ASP A 299 2.60 0.18 1.84
N GLN A 300 2.67 0.29 0.52
CA GLN A 300 3.46 -0.63 -0.32
C GLN A 300 4.97 -0.53 -0.03
N ILE A 301 5.50 0.70 0.10
CA ILE A 301 6.90 0.93 0.45
C ILE A 301 7.19 0.39 1.85
N SER A 302 6.31 0.64 2.82
CA SER A 302 6.43 0.13 4.19
C SER A 302 6.45 -1.39 4.22
N PHE A 303 5.56 -2.04 3.47
CA PHE A 303 5.54 -3.48 3.33
C PHE A 303 6.83 -4.03 2.70
N GLN A 304 7.30 -3.42 1.60
CA GLN A 304 8.56 -3.83 0.95
C GLN A 304 9.75 -3.65 1.89
N THR A 305 9.78 -2.55 2.64
CA THR A 305 10.84 -2.29 3.63
C THR A 305 10.80 -3.33 4.75
N TYR A 306 9.62 -3.67 5.25
CA TYR A 306 9.46 -4.73 6.25
C TYR A 306 9.97 -6.09 5.74
N VAL A 307 9.60 -6.47 4.53
CA VAL A 307 10.08 -7.70 3.89
C VAL A 307 11.61 -7.69 3.74
N LEU A 308 12.17 -6.57 3.29
CA LEU A 308 13.63 -6.43 3.16
C LEU A 308 14.34 -6.59 4.51
N VAL A 309 13.85 -5.92 5.55
CA VAL A 309 14.42 -6.01 6.90
C VAL A 309 14.32 -7.45 7.43
N THR A 310 13.19 -8.13 7.24
CA THR A 310 13.04 -9.53 7.68
C THR A 310 14.00 -10.47 6.95
N VAL A 311 14.20 -10.28 5.64
CA VAL A 311 15.19 -11.06 4.86
C VAL A 311 16.62 -10.81 5.36
N VAL A 312 16.97 -9.55 5.62
CA VAL A 312 18.30 -9.21 6.16
C VAL A 312 18.50 -9.83 7.54
N CYS A 313 17.52 -9.72 8.45
CA CYS A 313 17.58 -10.35 9.76
C CYS A 313 17.72 -11.88 9.67
N PHE A 314 16.97 -12.51 8.77
CA PHE A 314 17.06 -13.95 8.55
C PHE A 314 18.43 -14.38 8.02
N THR A 315 18.99 -13.64 7.05
CA THR A 315 20.35 -13.91 6.54
C THR A 315 21.41 -13.75 7.61
N LEU A 316 21.30 -12.74 8.48
CA LEU A 316 22.20 -12.56 9.62
C LEU A 316 22.11 -13.74 10.61
N LEU A 317 20.90 -14.21 10.91
CA LEU A 317 20.71 -15.39 11.77
C LEU A 317 21.32 -16.65 11.17
N LEU A 318 21.21 -16.84 9.85
CA LEU A 318 21.86 -17.95 9.15
C LEU A 318 23.38 -17.86 9.23
N LEU A 319 23.96 -16.66 9.07
CA LEU A 319 25.39 -16.44 9.19
C LEU A 319 25.90 -16.75 10.62
N ILE A 320 25.16 -16.26 11.64
CA ILE A 320 25.49 -16.55 13.06
C ILE A 320 25.40 -18.06 13.32
N SER A 321 24.34 -18.71 12.87
CA SER A 321 24.16 -20.16 13.01
C SER A 321 25.29 -20.92 12.32
N SER A 322 25.64 -20.54 11.10
CA SER A 322 26.76 -21.12 10.35
C SER A 322 28.10 -20.94 11.09
N TYR A 323 28.34 -19.76 11.66
CA TYR A 323 29.54 -19.48 12.47
C TYR A 323 29.58 -20.35 13.72
N ILE A 324 28.47 -20.51 14.43
CA ILE A 324 28.35 -21.37 15.62
C ILE A 324 28.67 -22.83 15.26
N ILE A 325 28.07 -23.32 14.16
CA ILE A 325 28.33 -24.68 13.65
C ILE A 325 29.81 -24.85 13.29
N TYR A 326 30.37 -23.88 12.56
CA TYR A 326 31.79 -23.88 12.21
C TYR A 326 32.68 -23.95 13.46
N LYS A 327 32.42 -23.13 14.49
CA LYS A 327 33.15 -23.12 15.74
C LYS A 327 33.04 -24.47 16.49
N LYS A 328 31.81 -25.05 16.56
CA LYS A 328 31.58 -26.37 17.15
C LYS A 328 32.34 -27.48 16.41
N ASN A 329 32.28 -27.48 15.07
CA ASN A 329 32.98 -28.46 14.25
C ASN A 329 34.50 -28.36 14.44
N ARG A 330 35.04 -27.14 14.50
CA ARG A 330 36.46 -26.92 14.78
C ARG A 330 36.87 -27.45 16.15
N HIS A 331 36.05 -27.22 17.18
CA HIS A 331 36.28 -27.74 18.53
C HIS A 331 36.19 -29.28 18.56
N LEU A 332 35.20 -29.86 17.86
CA LEU A 332 35.06 -31.32 17.75
C LEU A 332 36.29 -31.97 17.11
N VAL A 333 36.79 -31.39 16.01
CA VAL A 333 38.03 -31.88 15.37
C VAL A 333 39.22 -31.79 16.29
N GLN A 334 39.35 -30.72 17.08
CA GLN A 334 40.42 -30.59 18.08
C GLN A 334 40.31 -31.67 19.18
N THR A 335 39.09 -31.90 19.67
CA THR A 335 38.85 -32.94 20.71
C THR A 335 39.12 -34.34 20.16
N GLN A 336 38.73 -34.63 18.92
CA GLN A 336 39.04 -35.91 18.26
C GLN A 336 40.55 -36.11 18.11
N ARG A 337 41.31 -35.09 17.73
CA ARG A 337 42.78 -35.16 17.66
C ARG A 337 43.41 -35.42 19.01
N LEU A 338 42.87 -34.79 20.09
CA LEU A 338 43.34 -35.07 21.45
C LEU A 338 43.03 -36.48 21.90
N LEU A 339 41.87 -37.03 21.55
CA LEU A 339 41.49 -38.42 21.83
C LEU A 339 42.38 -39.41 21.08
N ILE A 340 42.69 -39.15 19.82
CA ILE A 340 43.62 -40.01 19.04
C ILE A 340 44.99 -40.03 19.72
N ARG A 341 45.55 -38.87 20.08
CA ARG A 341 46.84 -38.80 20.79
C ARG A 341 46.82 -39.55 22.12
N LYS A 342 45.74 -39.39 22.91
CA LYS A 342 45.60 -40.13 24.17
C LYS A 342 45.49 -41.63 23.95
N ASN A 343 44.82 -42.07 22.89
CA ASN A 343 44.75 -43.51 22.56
C ASN A 343 46.15 -44.03 22.12
N GLU A 344 46.86 -43.24 21.29
CA GLU A 344 48.24 -43.59 20.90
C GLU A 344 49.19 -43.69 22.15
N ASP A 345 49.07 -42.73 23.08
CA ASP A 345 49.83 -42.76 24.34
C ASP A 345 49.42 -43.95 25.23
N LEU A 346 48.14 -44.36 25.24
CA LEU A 346 47.67 -45.53 25.97
C LEU A 346 48.23 -46.84 25.36
N GLU A 347 48.12 -46.96 24.02
CA GLU A 347 48.64 -48.11 23.30
C GLU A 347 50.19 -48.28 23.53
N GLU A 348 50.91 -47.14 23.52
CA GLU A 348 52.36 -47.17 23.81
C GLU A 348 52.67 -47.62 25.25
N ARG A 349 51.91 -47.13 26.25
CA ARG A 349 52.01 -47.58 27.64
C ARG A 349 51.65 -49.05 27.80
N GLU A 350 50.60 -49.54 27.11
CA GLU A 350 50.26 -50.96 27.13
C GLU A 350 51.35 -51.81 26.50
N ARG A 351 52.00 -51.37 25.43
CA ARG A 351 53.16 -52.05 24.83
C ARG A 351 54.34 -52.08 25.81
N GLN A 352 54.62 -50.93 26.44
CA GLN A 352 55.69 -50.86 27.44
C GLN A 352 55.43 -51.79 28.64
N ASN A 353 54.19 -51.82 29.15
CA ASN A 353 53.76 -52.71 30.21
C ASN A 353 53.85 -54.17 29.78
N HIS A 354 53.52 -54.50 28.56
CA HIS A 354 53.61 -55.85 28.03
C HIS A 354 55.06 -56.29 27.89
N ILE A 355 55.93 -55.41 27.43
CA ILE A 355 57.42 -55.68 27.39
C ILE A 355 57.96 -55.85 28.79
N LEU A 356 57.56 -54.99 29.75
CA LEU A 356 57.97 -55.10 31.14
C LEU A 356 57.53 -56.42 31.81
N LEU A 357 56.27 -56.81 31.51
CA LEU A 357 55.71 -58.08 31.99
C LEU A 357 56.46 -59.29 31.39
N GLN A 358 56.79 -59.25 30.10
CA GLN A 358 57.62 -60.30 29.47
C GLN A 358 58.98 -60.35 30.06
N GLN A 359 59.65 -59.23 30.33
CA GLN A 359 60.93 -59.19 31.02
C GLN A 359 60.83 -59.73 32.43
N TYR A 360 59.73 -59.40 33.15
CA TYR A 360 59.52 -59.94 34.50
C TYR A 360 59.28 -61.47 34.50
N LEU A 361 58.49 -61.97 33.56
CA LEU A 361 58.23 -63.41 33.38
C LEU A 361 59.49 -64.13 33.01
N GLN A 362 60.34 -63.56 32.16
CA GLN A 362 61.66 -64.13 31.80
C GLN A 362 62.60 -64.15 33.01
N GLN A 363 62.53 -63.15 33.88
CA GLN A 363 63.35 -63.09 35.12
C GLN A 363 62.82 -64.05 36.17
N VAL A 364 61.52 -64.30 36.24
CA VAL A 364 60.91 -65.32 37.10
C VAL A 364 61.28 -66.72 36.61
N GLU A 365 61.24 -66.99 35.29
CA GLU A 365 61.70 -68.28 34.73
C GLU A 365 63.17 -68.56 35.01
N ILE A 366 64.04 -67.51 34.93
CA ILE A 366 65.47 -67.64 35.29
C ILE A 366 65.63 -67.88 36.79
N ASN A 367 64.80 -67.22 37.62
CA ASN A 367 64.84 -67.43 39.08
C ASN A 367 64.21 -68.77 39.47
N GLU A 368 63.15 -69.29 38.79
CA GLU A 368 62.60 -70.62 39.02
C GLU A 368 63.61 -71.71 38.63
N GLN A 369 64.31 -71.51 37.50
CA GLN A 369 65.40 -72.44 37.12
C GLN A 369 66.54 -72.43 38.08
N SER A 370 66.84 -71.32 38.77
CA SER A 370 67.82 -71.24 39.82
C SER A 370 67.35 -71.80 41.18
N PHE A 371 65.99 -71.68 41.45
CA PHE A 371 65.38 -72.18 42.71
C PHE A 371 65.08 -73.69 42.71
N VAL A 372 64.83 -74.27 41.53
CA VAL A 372 64.71 -75.72 41.36
C VAL A 372 66.05 -76.45 41.59
N ALA A 373 67.13 -75.71 41.56
CA ALA A 373 68.46 -76.24 41.85
C ALA A 373 68.82 -76.24 43.35
N GLU A 374 68.07 -75.54 44.22
CA GLU A 374 68.47 -75.37 45.64
C GLU A 374 67.49 -75.85 46.72
N THR A 375 66.26 -76.34 46.40
CA THR A 375 65.36 -76.85 47.45
C THR A 375 64.67 -78.14 47.07
N MET A 376 65.36 -79.22 47.21
CA MET A 376 64.83 -80.39 47.90
C MET A 376 65.09 -80.17 49.36
N ASP A 377 64.15 -79.74 50.18
CA ASP A 377 63.81 -80.25 51.49
C ASP A 377 62.74 -79.40 52.23
N GLU A 378 61.88 -80.17 52.91
CA GLU A 378 61.07 -79.90 54.11
C GLU A 378 59.74 -79.00 54.01
N ASN A 379 58.62 -79.69 53.89
CA ASN A 379 57.59 -80.04 54.89
C ASN A 379 56.80 -78.95 55.64
N LEU A 380 55.49 -79.13 55.51
CA LEU A 380 54.42 -79.23 56.54
C LEU A 380 53.81 -77.98 57.21
N ASN A 381 52.44 -78.02 57.16
CA ASN A 381 51.43 -77.55 58.19
C ASN A 381 51.19 -76.07 58.34
N ASP A 382 49.99 -75.54 58.54
CA ASP A 382 48.69 -76.02 59.03
C ASP A 382 47.69 -74.85 59.00
N SER A 383 46.47 -75.20 58.65
CA SER A 383 45.13 -74.81 59.16
C SER A 383 44.77 -73.41 59.66
N SER A 384 43.55 -73.14 59.30
CA SER A 384 42.44 -72.41 60.02
C SER A 384 42.43 -70.90 60.01
N GLY A 385 41.35 -70.21 59.83
CA GLY A 385 39.97 -70.39 59.98
C GLY A 385 39.23 -69.06 60.24
N LYS A 386 37.98 -68.99 59.89
CA LYS A 386 36.90 -68.19 60.46
C LYS A 386 36.74 -66.70 60.12
N GLU A 387 35.65 -66.38 59.41
CA GLU A 387 34.29 -65.91 59.87
C GLU A 387 34.30 -64.51 60.53
N LEU A 388 33.43 -63.60 60.13
CA LEU A 388 32.01 -63.35 60.36
C LEU A 388 31.57 -61.91 59.91
N CYS A 389 30.51 -61.83 59.19
CA CYS A 389 29.23 -61.21 59.49
C CYS A 389 29.04 -59.69 59.57
N HIS A 390 28.03 -59.31 58.90
CA HIS A 390 26.75 -58.68 59.21
C HIS A 390 26.55 -57.24 58.77
N ASP A 391 25.46 -57.11 57.98
CA ASP A 391 24.21 -56.34 58.07
C ASP A 391 24.22 -54.82 57.89
N ASN A 392 23.51 -54.33 56.88
CA ASN A 392 22.23 -53.65 57.09
C ASN A 392 21.60 -53.19 55.79
N ILE A 393 20.44 -53.79 55.53
CA ILE A 393 19.41 -53.33 54.58
C ILE A 393 18.51 -52.36 55.33
N PRO A 394 18.13 -51.18 54.81
CA PRO A 394 16.94 -50.46 55.28
C PRO A 394 15.78 -50.60 54.28
N THR A 395 14.76 -51.12 54.77
CA THR A 395 13.39 -51.35 54.39
C THR A 395 12.70 -50.30 53.49
N GLU A 396 11.98 -50.81 52.48
CA GLU A 396 11.13 -50.12 51.50
C GLU A 396 9.83 -49.46 52.05
N ASP A 397 9.44 -49.66 53.31
CA ASP A 397 8.14 -49.26 53.83
C ASP A 397 7.97 -47.78 54.23
N LYS A 398 9.02 -46.94 54.17
CA LYS A 398 8.90 -45.50 54.48
C LYS A 398 8.63 -44.59 53.29
N ILE A 399 8.79 -45.05 52.07
CA ILE A 399 8.65 -44.25 50.82
C ILE A 399 7.18 -44.18 50.39
N VAL A 400 6.36 -45.23 50.59
CA VAL A 400 4.98 -45.32 50.15
C VAL A 400 4.01 -44.44 50.95
N CYS A 401 4.28 -44.18 52.25
CA CYS A 401 3.46 -43.31 53.09
C CYS A 401 3.62 -41.81 52.78
N HIS A 402 4.80 -41.38 52.29
CA HIS A 402 5.06 -39.96 52.03
C HIS A 402 4.39 -39.48 50.73
N ASP A 403 4.35 -40.31 49.69
CA ASP A 403 3.73 -39.99 48.37
C ASP A 403 2.23 -39.83 48.46
N ASN A 404 1.56 -40.56 49.32
CA ASN A 404 0.08 -40.49 49.48
C ASN A 404 -0.37 -39.22 50.24
N ILE A 405 0.42 -38.77 51.21
CA ILE A 405 0.15 -37.53 51.96
C ILE A 405 0.38 -36.30 51.09
N GLU A 406 1.42 -36.30 50.25
CA GLU A 406 1.75 -35.19 49.36
C GLU A 406 0.69 -35.02 48.25
N LYS A 407 0.19 -36.12 47.69
CA LYS A 407 -0.97 -36.13 46.74
C LYS A 407 -2.26 -35.62 47.35
N GLN A 408 -2.60 -36.02 48.58
CA GLN A 408 -3.80 -35.52 49.28
C GLN A 408 -3.67 -34.02 49.54
N LEU A 409 -2.51 -33.52 49.94
CA LEU A 409 -2.27 -32.11 50.15
C LEU A 409 -2.33 -31.31 48.85
N LEU A 410 -1.80 -31.84 47.78
CA LEU A 410 -1.88 -31.25 46.44
C LEU A 410 -3.33 -31.09 45.96
N ASN A 411 -4.18 -32.08 46.17
CA ASN A 411 -5.59 -32.00 45.84
C ASN A 411 -6.28 -30.88 46.64
N LYS A 412 -6.07 -30.79 47.96
CA LYS A 412 -6.58 -29.69 48.77
C LYS A 412 -6.10 -28.32 48.32
N ILE A 413 -4.82 -28.19 47.90
CA ILE A 413 -4.28 -26.95 47.34
C ILE A 413 -5.04 -26.59 46.06
N ASN A 414 -5.28 -27.57 45.19
CA ASN A 414 -5.98 -27.35 43.91
C ASN A 414 -7.43 -26.89 44.17
N ASP A 415 -8.15 -27.53 45.04
CA ASP A 415 -9.54 -27.20 45.38
C ASP A 415 -9.64 -25.70 45.80
N VAL A 416 -8.75 -25.25 46.69
CA VAL A 416 -8.71 -23.84 47.12
C VAL A 416 -8.24 -22.90 45.99
N MET A 417 -7.30 -23.31 45.18
CA MET A 417 -6.77 -22.48 44.08
C MET A 417 -7.71 -22.41 42.85
N GLU A 418 -8.73 -23.23 42.79
CA GLU A 418 -9.80 -23.16 41.78
C GLU A 418 -11.00 -22.33 42.25
N ASP A 419 -11.15 -22.12 43.54
CA ASP A 419 -12.22 -21.29 44.11
C ASP A 419 -11.92 -19.79 43.94
N MET A 420 -12.51 -19.18 42.91
CA MET A 420 -12.36 -17.75 42.61
C MET A 420 -12.84 -16.85 43.75
N SER A 421 -13.80 -17.28 44.60
CA SER A 421 -14.28 -16.49 45.72
C SER A 421 -13.19 -16.31 46.79
N VAL A 422 -12.28 -17.26 46.89
CA VAL A 422 -11.16 -17.25 47.83
C VAL A 422 -9.94 -16.52 47.22
N ILE A 423 -9.52 -16.89 46.03
CA ILE A 423 -8.27 -16.36 45.44
C ILE A 423 -8.40 -14.94 44.90
N SER A 424 -9.64 -14.42 44.70
CA SER A 424 -9.85 -13.00 44.35
C SER A 424 -9.79 -12.06 45.56
N ASN A 425 -9.67 -12.58 46.78
CA ASN A 425 -9.37 -11.73 47.92
C ASN A 425 -8.00 -11.07 47.78
N PRO A 426 -7.87 -9.72 47.71
CA PRO A 426 -6.59 -9.04 47.51
C PRO A 426 -5.52 -9.35 48.56
N ASP A 427 -5.93 -9.78 49.77
CA ASP A 427 -5.04 -10.12 50.86
C ASP A 427 -4.71 -11.62 50.94
N PHE A 428 -5.23 -12.44 50.03
CA PHE A 428 -4.97 -13.88 50.01
C PHE A 428 -3.48 -14.16 49.88
N CYS A 429 -2.95 -14.91 50.82
CA CYS A 429 -1.51 -15.19 50.94
C CYS A 429 -1.26 -16.67 51.29
N LEU A 430 0.02 -17.09 51.22
CA LEU A 430 0.43 -18.47 51.52
C LEU A 430 0.05 -18.93 52.90
N GLN A 431 0.06 -18.02 53.91
CA GLN A 431 -0.38 -18.34 55.28
C GLN A 431 -1.85 -18.70 55.29
N MET A 432 -2.73 -17.90 54.67
CA MET A 432 -4.17 -18.19 54.60
C MET A 432 -4.45 -19.51 53.88
N LEU A 433 -3.75 -19.82 52.81
CA LEU A 433 -3.86 -21.12 52.15
C LEU A 433 -3.48 -22.26 53.10
N ALA A 434 -2.35 -22.12 53.79
CA ALA A 434 -1.87 -23.14 54.73
C ALA A 434 -2.87 -23.37 55.89
N ASP A 435 -3.45 -22.29 56.42
CA ASP A 435 -4.46 -22.36 57.52
C ASP A 435 -5.75 -23.05 57.04
N MET A 436 -6.21 -22.75 55.80
CA MET A 436 -7.43 -23.37 55.23
C MET A 436 -7.27 -24.87 55.00
N ILE A 437 -6.11 -25.35 54.61
CA ILE A 437 -5.85 -26.77 54.37
C ILE A 437 -5.24 -27.49 55.57
N GLN A 438 -5.17 -26.78 56.73
CA GLN A 438 -4.63 -27.28 57.99
C GLN A 438 -3.21 -27.85 57.87
N SER A 439 -2.32 -27.06 57.26
CA SER A 439 -0.91 -27.42 57.05
C SER A 439 0.02 -26.25 57.38
N ASN A 440 1.33 -26.47 57.36
CA ASN A 440 2.29 -25.39 57.56
C ASN A 440 2.77 -24.80 56.21
N THR A 441 3.10 -23.50 56.24
CA THR A 441 3.52 -22.74 55.04
C THR A 441 4.74 -23.33 54.31
N ASN A 442 5.70 -23.88 55.08
CA ASN A 442 6.90 -24.46 54.49
C ASN A 442 6.58 -25.71 53.68
N TYR A 443 5.69 -26.55 54.21
CA TYR A 443 5.28 -27.78 53.54
C TYR A 443 4.42 -27.48 52.31
N VAL A 444 3.45 -26.58 52.42
CA VAL A 444 2.63 -26.10 51.29
C VAL A 444 3.49 -25.49 50.21
N SER A 445 4.43 -24.62 50.56
CA SER A 445 5.36 -24.02 49.56
C SER A 445 6.20 -25.06 48.85
N ARG A 446 6.67 -26.09 49.57
CA ARG A 446 7.47 -27.19 48.98
C ARG A 446 6.64 -28.01 48.02
N VAL A 447 5.42 -28.38 48.38
CA VAL A 447 4.50 -29.13 47.52
C VAL A 447 4.17 -28.34 46.25
N ILE A 448 3.87 -27.03 46.35
CA ILE A 448 3.61 -26.15 45.20
C ILE A 448 4.85 -26.09 44.29
N ASN A 449 6.05 -25.90 44.86
CA ASN A 449 7.25 -25.81 44.08
C ASN A 449 7.59 -27.14 43.35
N ASN A 450 7.43 -28.26 44.02
CA ASN A 450 7.68 -29.59 43.44
C ASN A 450 6.68 -29.93 42.33
N SER A 451 5.39 -29.68 42.57
CA SER A 451 4.34 -30.10 41.64
C SER A 451 4.15 -29.17 40.46
N TYR A 452 4.36 -27.84 40.61
CA TYR A 452 4.14 -26.84 39.56
C TYR A 452 5.42 -26.21 39.04
N ASN A 453 6.57 -26.50 39.64
CA ASN A 453 7.84 -25.83 39.37
C ASN A 453 7.72 -24.28 39.46
N LYS A 454 6.88 -23.78 40.35
CA LYS A 454 6.53 -22.36 40.54
C LYS A 454 6.32 -22.08 42.05
N ASN A 455 6.62 -20.83 42.45
CA ASN A 455 6.25 -20.39 43.77
C ASN A 455 4.76 -20.02 43.85
N PHE A 456 4.19 -20.00 45.08
CA PHE A 456 2.81 -19.67 45.35
C PHE A 456 2.33 -18.38 44.68
N LYS A 457 3.13 -17.29 44.72
CA LYS A 457 2.76 -15.98 44.16
C LYS A 457 2.64 -16.05 42.63
N THR A 458 3.47 -16.83 41.98
CA THR A 458 3.41 -17.03 40.52
C THR A 458 2.15 -17.82 40.15
N LEU A 459 1.88 -18.91 40.87
CA LEU A 459 0.68 -19.75 40.67
C LEU A 459 -0.61 -18.95 40.89
N LEU A 460 -0.70 -18.18 41.97
CA LEU A 460 -1.85 -17.31 42.26
C LEU A 460 -2.07 -16.26 41.18
N ASN A 461 -1.00 -15.57 40.73
CA ASN A 461 -1.10 -14.57 39.67
C ASN A 461 -1.58 -15.19 38.35
N GLU A 462 -1.10 -16.36 37.97
CA GLU A 462 -1.54 -17.04 36.77
C GLU A 462 -3.03 -17.38 36.77
N ARG A 463 -3.55 -17.84 37.92
CA ARG A 463 -4.98 -18.14 38.10
C ARG A 463 -5.83 -16.87 37.99
N ARG A 464 -5.46 -15.80 38.69
CA ARG A 464 -6.15 -14.50 38.63
C ARG A 464 -6.14 -13.87 37.24
N ILE A 465 -5.01 -13.95 36.54
CA ILE A 465 -4.89 -13.41 35.17
C ILE A 465 -5.69 -14.23 34.16
N ARG A 466 -5.80 -15.55 34.34
CA ARG A 466 -6.65 -16.39 33.48
C ARG A 466 -8.12 -15.97 33.60
N GLU A 467 -8.59 -15.75 34.82
CA GLU A 467 -9.95 -15.24 35.04
C GLU A 467 -10.17 -13.85 34.45
N ALA A 468 -9.21 -12.94 34.61
CA ALA A 468 -9.27 -11.64 33.98
C ALA A 468 -9.37 -11.74 32.44
N CYS A 469 -8.66 -12.67 31.82
CA CYS A 469 -8.77 -12.92 30.37
C CYS A 469 -10.15 -13.41 29.97
N HIS A 470 -10.75 -14.31 30.75
CA HIS A 470 -12.12 -14.76 30.51
C HIS A 470 -13.09 -13.58 30.51
N LYS A 471 -13.03 -12.72 31.53
CA LYS A 471 -13.85 -11.51 31.62
C LYS A 471 -13.60 -10.49 30.51
N LEU A 472 -12.37 -10.35 30.04
CA LEU A 472 -12.00 -9.46 28.93
C LEU A 472 -12.43 -9.98 27.56
N SER A 473 -12.64 -11.29 27.40
CA SER A 473 -13.06 -11.94 26.16
C SER A 473 -14.57 -12.06 26.02
N ASP A 474 -15.30 -12.06 27.13
CA ASP A 474 -16.75 -12.21 27.16
C ASP A 474 -17.43 -10.84 27.04
N SER A 475 -17.66 -10.43 25.79
CA SER A 475 -18.30 -9.17 25.44
C SER A 475 -19.81 -9.15 25.73
N GLU A 476 -20.45 -10.29 25.96
CA GLU A 476 -21.89 -10.34 26.24
C GLU A 476 -22.20 -10.07 27.72
N ASN A 477 -21.45 -10.70 28.62
CA ASN A 477 -21.74 -10.63 30.07
C ASN A 477 -21.02 -9.46 30.75
N TYR A 478 -19.93 -8.94 30.20
CA TYR A 478 -19.10 -7.88 30.79
C TYR A 478 -19.09 -6.58 29.98
N VAL A 479 -20.16 -6.30 29.21
CA VAL A 479 -20.37 -5.02 28.50
C VAL A 479 -20.36 -3.85 29.49
N GLY A 480 -19.46 -2.90 29.30
CA GLY A 480 -19.37 -1.69 30.12
C GLY A 480 -18.50 -1.81 31.37
N TYR A 481 -17.90 -2.96 31.65
CA TYR A 481 -16.92 -3.09 32.74
C TYR A 481 -15.65 -2.31 32.41
N THR A 482 -15.28 -1.42 33.35
CA THR A 482 -13.99 -0.72 33.23
C THR A 482 -12.85 -1.65 33.59
N MET A 483 -11.65 -1.37 33.07
CA MET A 483 -10.45 -2.11 33.46
C MET A 483 -10.23 -2.13 34.98
N GLN A 484 -10.70 -1.10 35.67
CA GLN A 484 -10.63 -1.01 37.12
C GLN A 484 -11.48 -2.09 37.79
N VAL A 485 -12.72 -2.23 37.39
CA VAL A 485 -13.63 -3.26 37.93
C VAL A 485 -13.04 -4.66 37.71
N ILE A 486 -12.50 -4.92 36.52
CA ILE A 486 -11.93 -6.24 36.18
C ILE A 486 -10.74 -6.58 37.08
N TYR A 487 -9.76 -5.67 37.27
CA TYR A 487 -8.62 -6.02 38.12
C TYR A 487 -8.95 -6.11 39.60
N GLU A 488 -9.91 -5.32 40.08
CA GLU A 488 -10.42 -5.41 41.47
C GLU A 488 -11.13 -6.74 41.73
N GLU A 489 -12.01 -7.17 40.81
CA GLU A 489 -12.72 -8.43 40.91
C GLU A 489 -11.83 -9.66 40.88
N VAL A 490 -10.69 -9.61 40.22
CA VAL A 490 -9.74 -10.74 40.20
C VAL A 490 -8.66 -10.62 41.30
N GLY A 491 -8.81 -9.68 42.25
CA GLY A 491 -8.01 -9.58 43.45
C GLY A 491 -6.73 -8.75 43.37
N TYR A 492 -6.65 -7.74 42.47
CA TYR A 492 -5.54 -6.79 42.46
C TYR A 492 -5.93 -5.46 43.12
N LYS A 493 -5.05 -4.94 43.97
CA LYS A 493 -5.24 -3.66 44.68
C LYS A 493 -4.96 -2.43 43.81
N ASN A 494 -4.22 -2.59 42.69
CA ASN A 494 -3.88 -1.49 41.80
C ASN A 494 -3.58 -1.96 40.37
N ALA A 495 -3.81 -1.06 39.40
CA ALA A 495 -3.64 -1.31 37.99
C ALA A 495 -2.21 -1.68 37.60
N SER A 496 -1.18 -1.10 38.25
CA SER A 496 0.22 -1.34 37.90
C SER A 496 0.64 -2.79 38.17
N SER A 497 0.21 -3.36 39.27
CA SER A 497 0.48 -4.76 39.64
C SER A 497 -0.24 -5.73 38.70
N PHE A 498 -1.50 -5.42 38.36
CA PHE A 498 -2.29 -6.17 37.39
C PHE A 498 -1.65 -6.18 36.00
N ILE A 499 -1.34 -4.99 35.45
CA ILE A 499 -0.73 -4.86 34.13
C ILE A 499 0.61 -5.60 34.05
N ARG A 500 1.43 -5.51 35.11
CA ARG A 500 2.71 -6.23 35.17
C ARG A 500 2.52 -7.75 35.18
N ALA A 501 1.56 -8.25 35.97
CA ALA A 501 1.24 -9.68 36.02
C ALA A 501 0.67 -10.16 34.68
N PHE A 502 -0.23 -9.39 34.06
CA PHE A 502 -0.83 -9.70 32.77
C PHE A 502 0.21 -9.77 31.66
N LYS A 503 1.11 -8.77 31.58
CA LYS A 503 2.23 -8.77 30.60
C LYS A 503 3.16 -9.96 30.79
N LYS A 504 3.38 -10.40 32.03
CA LYS A 504 4.24 -11.56 32.30
C LYS A 504 3.63 -12.87 31.79
N VAL A 505 2.30 -12.99 31.78
CA VAL A 505 1.59 -14.20 31.34
C VAL A 505 1.31 -14.19 29.82
N TYR A 506 0.86 -13.05 29.27
CA TYR A 506 0.38 -12.95 27.88
C TYR A 506 1.25 -12.09 26.96
N ASN A 507 2.36 -11.53 27.42
CA ASN A 507 3.28 -10.64 26.69
C ASN A 507 2.63 -9.39 26.07
N MET A 508 1.44 -9.01 26.51
CA MET A 508 0.70 -7.81 26.07
C MET A 508 -0.05 -7.18 27.24
N THR A 509 -0.51 -5.95 27.07
CA THR A 509 -1.34 -5.28 28.08
C THR A 509 -2.78 -5.82 28.07
N PRO A 510 -3.53 -5.71 29.18
CA PRO A 510 -4.95 -6.07 29.22
C PRO A 510 -5.78 -5.35 28.16
N SER A 511 -5.51 -4.06 27.91
CA SER A 511 -6.21 -3.27 26.88
C SER A 511 -5.91 -3.71 25.45
N GLU A 512 -4.68 -4.15 25.17
CA GLU A 512 -4.32 -4.74 23.89
C GLU A 512 -5.04 -6.07 23.69
N TYR A 513 -5.09 -6.89 24.73
CA TYR A 513 -5.79 -8.17 24.72
C TYR A 513 -7.29 -7.99 24.46
N GLN A 514 -7.95 -7.07 25.17
CA GLN A 514 -9.37 -6.76 24.99
C GLN A 514 -9.69 -6.30 23.56
N LYS A 515 -8.85 -5.41 22.97
CA LYS A 515 -9.00 -4.95 21.58
C LYS A 515 -8.84 -6.07 20.56
N LEU A 516 -8.05 -7.09 20.86
CA LEU A 516 -7.86 -8.25 19.98
C LEU A 516 -9.01 -9.24 20.11
N ALA A 517 -9.52 -9.45 21.33
CA ALA A 517 -10.65 -10.32 21.60
C ALA A 517 -11.95 -9.77 20.97
N SER A 518 -12.19 -8.45 21.08
CA SER A 518 -13.37 -7.78 20.47
C SER A 518 -13.36 -7.69 18.94
N LYS A 519 -12.26 -8.04 18.25
CA LYS A 519 -12.18 -8.08 16.78
C LYS A 519 -12.44 -9.47 16.18
N LYS A 520 -12.79 -10.46 16.99
CA LYS A 520 -13.12 -11.82 16.53
C LYS A 520 -14.59 -12.01 16.15
N GLU A 521 -15.40 -10.97 16.26
CA GLU A 521 -16.71 -10.86 15.64
C GLU A 521 -16.61 -9.96 14.40
#